data_6c355780778e1f63a231736c85f66855
#
_entry.id   6c355780778e1f63a231736c85f66855
#
_cell.length_a   1.000
_cell.length_b   1.000
_cell.length_c   1.000
_cell.angle_alpha   90.00
_cell.angle_beta   90.00
_cell.angle_gamma   90.00
#
_symmetry.space_group_name_H-M   'P 1'
#
loop_
_entity.id
_entity.type
_entity.pdbx_description
1 polymer ?
#
loop_
_entity_poly.entity_id
_entity_poly.type
_entity_poly.pdbx_seq_one_letter_code
_entity_poly.pdbx_strand_id
1 'polypeptide(L)'
;SLDPYTSARIIISHVPDGLELAKRYRLPDKIRDFIAEHHGTRVVKGFYHKARQQAGEKAEEVDIEKFRYPGPFPHTRESGIVMMADAVEATSSAIRPNTLEAIEKLVSTIVDEDVMGGQLKNSGLTLGDIEIIRSSFIETLKGRFHVRVRYPGNEQIEAENDVEEALPQPAAPEAITPASQETANALLPQDLSSD
;
A
#
# COMPACT_ATOMS: atom_id res chain seq x y z
N SER A 1 21.24 -9.92 -1.63
CA SER A 1 20.25 -8.90 -1.25
C SER A 1 20.97 -7.67 -0.72
N LEU A 2 20.50 -6.46 -1.04
CA LEU A 2 21.01 -5.20 -0.50
C LEU A 2 20.95 -5.21 1.03
N ASP A 3 21.88 -4.49 1.69
CA ASP A 3 21.83 -4.32 3.13
C ASP A 3 20.59 -3.51 3.54
N PRO A 4 20.07 -3.67 4.79
CA PRO A 4 18.84 -3.02 5.23
C PRO A 4 18.88 -1.48 5.21
N TYR A 5 20.04 -0.88 5.48
CA TYR A 5 20.20 0.58 5.49
C TYR A 5 20.11 1.15 4.07
N THR A 6 20.75 0.49 3.11
CA THR A 6 20.66 0.88 1.69
C THR A 6 19.24 0.71 1.18
N SER A 7 18.57 -0.40 1.54
CA SER A 7 17.18 -0.65 1.16
C SER A 7 16.22 0.39 1.74
N ALA A 8 16.38 0.75 3.01
CA ALA A 8 15.59 1.78 3.66
C ALA A 8 15.79 3.15 3.00
N ARG A 9 17.04 3.51 2.71
CA ARG A 9 17.37 4.78 2.04
C ARG A 9 16.72 4.87 0.65
N ILE A 10 16.78 3.80 -0.13
CA ILE A 10 16.14 3.75 -1.46
C ILE A 10 14.62 3.92 -1.34
N ILE A 11 13.99 3.25 -0.38
CA ILE A 11 12.55 3.41 -0.16
C ILE A 11 12.19 4.82 0.32
N ILE A 12 12.94 5.37 1.28
CA ILE A 12 12.68 6.71 1.81
C ILE A 12 12.86 7.78 0.73
N SER A 13 13.80 7.59 -0.22
CA SER A 13 14.09 8.59 -1.25
C SER A 13 12.95 8.82 -2.23
N HIS A 14 11.96 7.90 -2.34
CA HIS A 14 10.85 8.12 -3.27
C HIS A 14 10.02 9.38 -2.94
N VAL A 15 10.01 9.81 -1.67
CA VAL A 15 9.29 11.03 -1.26
C VAL A 15 9.97 12.30 -1.81
N PRO A 16 11.26 12.57 -1.51
CA PRO A 16 11.94 13.73 -2.10
C PRO A 16 12.03 13.62 -3.63
N ASP A 17 12.26 12.44 -4.19
CA ASP A 17 12.30 12.24 -5.65
C ASP A 17 10.93 12.54 -6.29
N GLY A 18 9.85 12.09 -5.66
CA GLY A 18 8.48 12.41 -6.05
C GLY A 18 8.15 13.90 -6.00
N LEU A 19 8.62 14.60 -4.96
CA LEU A 19 8.47 16.06 -4.85
C LEU A 19 9.23 16.82 -5.93
N GLU A 20 10.46 16.39 -6.27
CA GLU A 20 11.23 16.97 -7.37
C GLU A 20 10.48 16.79 -8.70
N LEU A 21 9.96 15.59 -8.94
CA LEU A 21 9.17 15.27 -10.13
C LEU A 21 7.90 16.13 -10.20
N ALA A 22 7.17 16.21 -9.08
CA ALA A 22 5.95 17.03 -8.97
C ALA A 22 6.22 18.51 -9.24
N LYS A 23 7.36 19.03 -8.78
CA LYS A 23 7.80 20.40 -9.06
C LYS A 23 8.11 20.58 -10.54
N ARG A 24 8.84 19.64 -11.16
CA ARG A 24 9.16 19.66 -12.60
C ARG A 24 7.90 19.71 -13.46
N TYR A 25 6.88 18.90 -13.10
CA TYR A 25 5.61 18.87 -13.83
C TYR A 25 4.59 19.89 -13.34
N ARG A 26 4.95 20.80 -12.45
CA ARG A 26 4.12 21.87 -11.91
C ARG A 26 2.80 21.38 -11.32
N LEU A 27 2.84 20.26 -10.61
CA LEU A 27 1.66 19.74 -9.94
C LEU A 27 1.16 20.73 -8.87
N PRO A 28 -0.16 20.83 -8.66
CA PRO A 28 -0.75 21.68 -7.62
C PRO A 28 -0.16 21.42 -6.24
N ASP A 29 -0.13 22.45 -5.39
CA ASP A 29 0.42 22.35 -4.02
C ASP A 29 -0.23 21.23 -3.22
N LYS A 30 -1.56 21.08 -3.29
CA LYS A 30 -2.27 19.97 -2.62
C LYS A 30 -1.74 18.58 -3.01
N ILE A 31 -1.40 18.35 -4.26
CA ILE A 31 -0.83 17.07 -4.70
C ILE A 31 0.58 16.91 -4.14
N ARG A 32 1.37 17.99 -4.10
CA ARG A 32 2.70 17.95 -3.49
C ARG A 32 2.64 17.68 -1.99
N ASP A 33 1.62 18.22 -1.29
CA ASP A 33 1.37 17.94 0.12
C ASP A 33 1.13 16.44 0.34
N PHE A 34 0.28 15.80 -0.46
CA PHE A 34 0.08 14.35 -0.38
C PHE A 34 1.37 13.56 -0.60
N ILE A 35 2.20 13.95 -1.58
CA ILE A 35 3.49 13.29 -1.83
C ILE A 35 4.42 13.46 -0.62
N ALA A 36 4.45 14.64 0.00
CA ALA A 36 5.32 14.90 1.14
C ALA A 36 4.88 14.14 2.41
N GLU A 37 3.56 13.99 2.61
CA GLU A 37 2.96 13.65 3.91
C GLU A 37 2.49 12.21 4.04
N HIS A 38 2.32 11.47 2.92
CA HIS A 38 1.68 10.15 2.95
C HIS A 38 2.41 9.09 3.79
N HIS A 39 3.65 9.33 4.17
CA HIS A 39 4.38 8.49 5.12
C HIS A 39 4.65 9.18 6.47
N GLY A 40 4.42 10.49 6.59
CA GLY A 40 4.70 11.25 7.81
C GLY A 40 6.14 11.02 8.29
N THR A 41 6.27 10.64 9.56
CA THR A 41 7.55 10.27 10.17
C THR A 41 7.60 8.79 10.57
N ARG A 42 6.86 7.94 9.86
CA ARG A 42 6.86 6.49 10.11
C ARG A 42 8.24 5.89 9.91
N VAL A 43 8.45 4.75 10.56
CA VAL A 43 9.66 3.94 10.39
C VAL A 43 9.41 2.85 9.35
N VAL A 44 10.36 2.61 8.47
CA VAL A 44 10.36 1.46 7.55
C VAL A 44 10.69 0.19 8.34
N LYS A 45 9.70 -0.29 9.12
CA LYS A 45 9.83 -1.33 10.14
C LYS A 45 10.51 -2.60 9.63
N GLY A 46 10.16 -3.05 8.42
CA GLY A 46 10.72 -4.27 7.85
C GLY A 46 12.24 -4.24 7.74
N PHE A 47 12.81 -3.12 7.29
CA PHE A 47 14.26 -2.97 7.18
C PHE A 47 14.90 -2.67 8.54
N TYR A 48 14.25 -1.93 9.41
CA TYR A 48 14.73 -1.73 10.78
C TYR A 48 14.85 -3.06 11.53
N HIS A 49 13.82 -3.90 11.51
CA HIS A 49 13.86 -5.22 12.14
C HIS A 49 14.94 -6.11 11.54
N LYS A 50 15.11 -6.08 10.21
CA LYS A 50 16.17 -6.83 9.54
C LYS A 50 17.56 -6.34 9.95
N ALA A 51 17.77 -5.03 10.10
CA ALA A 51 19.04 -4.48 10.57
C ALA A 51 19.34 -4.91 12.01
N ARG A 52 18.36 -4.85 12.91
CA ARG A 52 18.48 -5.35 14.28
C ARG A 52 18.82 -6.84 14.34
N GLN A 53 18.16 -7.64 13.51
CA GLN A 53 18.40 -9.08 13.41
C GLN A 53 19.83 -9.40 12.95
N GLN A 54 20.34 -8.63 11.97
CA GLN A 54 21.71 -8.77 11.49
C GLN A 54 22.75 -8.29 12.51
N ALA A 55 22.42 -7.30 13.33
CA ALA A 55 23.30 -6.79 14.38
C ALA A 55 23.43 -7.75 15.58
N GLY A 56 22.51 -8.70 15.76
CA GLY A 56 22.56 -9.70 16.82
C GLY A 56 22.62 -9.07 18.21
N GLU A 57 23.70 -9.29 18.96
CA GLU A 57 23.89 -8.72 20.29
C GLU A 57 23.95 -7.19 20.32
N LYS A 58 24.27 -6.56 19.18
CA LYS A 58 24.29 -5.11 18.99
C LYS A 58 22.97 -4.54 18.46
N ALA A 59 21.88 -5.30 18.51
CA ALA A 59 20.58 -4.87 18.00
C ALA A 59 20.09 -3.54 18.61
N GLU A 60 20.43 -3.27 19.86
CA GLU A 60 20.05 -2.01 20.56
C GLU A 60 20.87 -0.80 20.09
N GLU A 61 22.02 -1.00 19.42
CA GLU A 61 22.84 0.07 18.84
C GLU A 61 22.31 0.52 17.47
N VAL A 62 21.34 -0.19 16.88
CA VAL A 62 20.77 0.14 15.58
C VAL A 62 19.92 1.40 15.69
N ASP A 63 20.38 2.47 15.08
CA ASP A 63 19.73 3.79 15.08
C ASP A 63 18.45 3.76 14.23
N ILE A 64 17.29 3.83 14.89
CA ILE A 64 15.97 3.84 14.28
C ILE A 64 15.74 5.03 13.35
N GLU A 65 16.40 6.17 13.61
CA GLU A 65 16.22 7.39 12.81
C GLU A 65 16.71 7.22 11.36
N LYS A 66 17.63 6.29 11.11
CA LYS A 66 18.07 5.93 9.75
C LYS A 66 17.02 5.20 8.92
N PHE A 67 15.95 4.75 9.57
CA PHE A 67 14.83 4.04 8.96
C PHE A 67 13.54 4.85 8.98
N ARG A 68 13.60 6.13 9.37
CA ARG A 68 12.45 7.02 9.52
C ARG A 68 12.28 7.92 8.31
N TYR A 69 11.04 8.07 7.87
CA TYR A 69 10.68 9.10 6.90
C TYR A 69 10.85 10.49 7.53
N PRO A 70 11.31 11.49 6.74
CA PRO A 70 11.64 12.81 7.27
C PRO A 70 10.41 13.66 7.66
N GLY A 71 9.23 13.27 7.28
CA GLY A 71 8.03 14.07 7.41
C GLY A 71 7.79 14.95 6.17
N PRO A 72 6.88 15.93 6.26
CA PRO A 72 6.16 16.35 7.47
C PRO A 72 5.02 15.42 7.89
N PHE A 73 4.42 15.67 9.06
CA PHE A 73 3.16 15.05 9.47
C PHE A 73 2.00 15.55 8.59
N PRO A 74 0.98 14.73 8.32
CA PRO A 74 -0.24 15.18 7.67
C PRO A 74 -0.83 16.41 8.35
N HIS A 75 -1.11 17.48 7.58
CA HIS A 75 -1.66 18.72 8.10
C HIS A 75 -3.11 18.98 7.67
N THR A 76 -3.69 18.07 6.88
CA THR A 76 -5.10 18.07 6.49
C THR A 76 -5.74 16.73 6.79
N ARG A 77 -7.07 16.70 6.87
CA ARG A 77 -7.84 15.46 7.06
C ARG A 77 -7.58 14.49 5.91
N GLU A 78 -7.58 15.02 4.69
CA GLU A 78 -7.33 14.26 3.47
C GLU A 78 -5.93 13.62 3.46
N SER A 79 -4.89 14.36 3.82
CA SER A 79 -3.52 13.80 3.92
C SER A 79 -3.44 12.71 4.98
N GLY A 80 -4.11 12.89 6.12
CA GLY A 80 -4.19 11.86 7.16
C GLY A 80 -4.88 10.59 6.67
N ILE A 81 -5.97 10.73 5.91
CA ILE A 81 -6.68 9.59 5.31
C ILE A 81 -5.79 8.88 4.29
N VAL A 82 -5.14 9.62 3.39
CA VAL A 82 -4.22 9.05 2.39
C VAL A 82 -3.09 8.28 3.05
N MET A 83 -2.49 8.82 4.11
CA MET A 83 -1.43 8.15 4.86
C MET A 83 -1.87 6.79 5.43
N MET A 84 -3.06 6.73 6.06
CA MET A 84 -3.58 5.48 6.58
C MET A 84 -3.96 4.50 5.44
N ALA A 85 -4.58 5.01 4.37
CA ALA A 85 -4.99 4.21 3.22
C ALA A 85 -3.80 3.55 2.51
N ASP A 86 -2.70 4.28 2.31
CA ASP A 86 -1.46 3.77 1.73
C ASP A 86 -0.91 2.59 2.54
N ALA A 87 -0.81 2.75 3.86
CA ALA A 87 -0.30 1.67 4.71
C ALA A 87 -1.22 0.45 4.76
N VAL A 88 -2.54 0.67 4.79
CA VAL A 88 -3.54 -0.41 4.76
C VAL A 88 -3.47 -1.14 3.42
N GLU A 89 -3.35 -0.40 2.31
CA GLU A 89 -3.21 -0.98 0.97
C GLU A 89 -1.94 -1.83 0.86
N ALA A 90 -0.78 -1.25 1.17
CA ALA A 90 0.50 -1.94 1.07
C ALA A 90 0.56 -3.19 1.95
N THR A 91 0.08 -3.10 3.19
CA THR A 91 0.08 -4.22 4.13
C THR A 91 -0.90 -5.31 3.68
N SER A 92 -2.11 -4.94 3.27
CA SER A 92 -3.12 -5.90 2.81
C SER A 92 -2.71 -6.61 1.52
N SER A 93 -2.03 -5.93 0.62
CA SER A 93 -1.48 -6.51 -0.62
C SER A 93 -0.37 -7.53 -0.33
N ALA A 94 0.45 -7.29 0.70
CA ALA A 94 1.52 -8.20 1.11
C ALA A 94 1.00 -9.43 1.88
N ILE A 95 0.05 -9.24 2.81
CA ILE A 95 -0.46 -10.29 3.70
C ILE A 95 -1.58 -11.10 3.04
N ARG A 96 -2.41 -10.45 2.21
CA ARG A 96 -3.62 -11.02 1.57
C ARG A 96 -4.56 -11.68 2.57
N PRO A 97 -5.16 -10.88 3.47
CA PRO A 97 -6.05 -11.42 4.50
C PRO A 97 -7.27 -12.10 3.87
N ASN A 98 -7.62 -13.29 4.34
CA ASN A 98 -8.70 -14.12 3.80
C ASN A 98 -9.89 -14.30 4.76
N THR A 99 -9.84 -13.70 5.95
CA THR A 99 -10.95 -13.70 6.92
C THR A 99 -11.30 -12.29 7.36
N LEU A 100 -12.52 -12.08 7.83
CA LEU A 100 -12.96 -10.80 8.37
C LEU A 100 -12.09 -10.37 9.56
N GLU A 101 -11.81 -11.29 10.49
CA GLU A 101 -11.01 -11.02 11.67
C GLU A 101 -9.58 -10.59 11.28
N ALA A 102 -9.00 -11.19 10.22
CA ALA A 102 -7.68 -10.81 9.73
C ALA A 102 -7.69 -9.40 9.14
N ILE A 103 -8.74 -9.02 8.42
CA ILE A 103 -8.93 -7.67 7.88
C ILE A 103 -9.10 -6.66 9.02
N GLU A 104 -9.99 -6.91 9.97
CA GLU A 104 -10.24 -6.04 11.12
C GLU A 104 -8.98 -5.82 11.95
N LYS A 105 -8.25 -6.89 12.23
CA LYS A 105 -6.98 -6.83 12.94
C LYS A 105 -5.94 -6.01 12.20
N LEU A 106 -5.78 -6.23 10.87
CA LEU A 106 -4.85 -5.49 10.05
C LEU A 106 -5.14 -3.99 10.06
N VAL A 107 -6.40 -3.61 9.78
CA VAL A 107 -6.82 -2.20 9.73
C VAL A 107 -6.66 -1.56 11.10
N SER A 108 -7.14 -2.23 12.16
CA SER A 108 -7.03 -1.70 13.53
C SER A 108 -5.58 -1.49 13.93
N THR A 109 -4.71 -2.46 13.68
CA THR A 109 -3.28 -2.33 14.03
C THR A 109 -2.66 -1.11 13.36
N ILE A 110 -2.88 -0.89 12.06
CA ILE A 110 -2.28 0.23 11.32
C ILE A 110 -2.84 1.57 11.79
N VAL A 111 -4.16 1.67 11.93
CA VAL A 111 -4.81 2.92 12.38
C VAL A 111 -4.40 3.27 13.81
N ASP A 112 -4.37 2.29 14.72
CA ASP A 112 -3.95 2.52 16.10
C ASP A 112 -2.49 2.93 16.20
N GLU A 113 -1.60 2.35 15.40
CA GLU A 113 -0.20 2.75 15.33
C GLU A 113 -0.04 4.21 14.91
N ASP A 114 -0.83 4.69 13.95
CA ASP A 114 -0.75 6.09 13.52
C ASP A 114 -1.31 7.06 14.56
N VAL A 115 -2.42 6.69 15.19
CA VAL A 115 -3.03 7.49 16.26
C VAL A 115 -2.09 7.56 17.47
N MET A 116 -1.64 6.39 17.96
CA MET A 116 -0.78 6.31 19.15
C MET A 116 0.64 6.85 18.90
N GLY A 117 1.13 6.70 17.66
CA GLY A 117 2.41 7.26 17.20
C GLY A 117 2.37 8.77 16.94
N GLY A 118 1.21 9.42 17.13
CA GLY A 118 1.05 10.86 16.95
C GLY A 118 1.19 11.33 15.51
N GLN A 119 1.07 10.43 14.53
CA GLN A 119 1.20 10.79 13.12
C GLN A 119 0.11 11.74 12.65
N LEU A 120 -1.09 11.64 13.24
CA LEU A 120 -2.28 12.39 12.84
C LEU A 120 -2.51 13.68 13.65
N LYS A 121 -1.58 14.05 14.54
CA LYS A 121 -1.75 15.16 15.48
C LYS A 121 -2.04 16.52 14.87
N ASN A 122 -1.63 16.73 13.60
CA ASN A 122 -1.82 17.98 12.88
C ASN A 122 -2.92 17.88 11.81
N SER A 123 -3.52 16.72 11.61
CA SER A 123 -4.46 16.46 10.51
C SER A 123 -5.85 17.06 10.73
N GLY A 124 -6.22 17.37 11.97
CA GLY A 124 -7.59 17.80 12.31
C GLY A 124 -8.63 16.66 12.33
N LEU A 125 -8.19 15.40 12.21
CA LEU A 125 -9.06 14.24 12.38
C LEU A 125 -9.44 14.05 13.84
N THR A 126 -10.73 13.84 14.10
CA THR A 126 -11.25 13.48 15.43
C THR A 126 -11.28 11.97 15.63
N LEU A 127 -11.43 11.51 16.88
CA LEU A 127 -11.60 10.08 17.16
C LEU A 127 -12.84 9.51 16.44
N GLY A 128 -13.92 10.28 16.32
CA GLY A 128 -15.09 9.88 15.56
C GLY A 128 -14.81 9.68 14.07
N ASP A 129 -13.99 10.57 13.48
CA ASP A 129 -13.54 10.39 12.09
C ASP A 129 -12.71 9.12 11.92
N ILE A 130 -11.82 8.82 12.88
CA ILE A 130 -10.98 7.62 12.86
C ILE A 130 -11.83 6.34 12.83
N GLU A 131 -12.90 6.26 13.61
CA GLU A 131 -13.80 5.09 13.59
C GLU A 131 -14.55 4.93 12.26
N ILE A 132 -14.96 6.03 11.64
CA ILE A 132 -15.58 6.02 10.30
C ILE A 132 -14.57 5.54 9.25
N ILE A 133 -13.34 6.04 9.30
CA ILE A 133 -12.26 5.65 8.39
C ILE A 133 -11.93 4.16 8.55
N ARG A 134 -11.80 3.68 9.78
CA ARG A 134 -11.56 2.27 10.10
C ARG A 134 -12.63 1.37 9.47
N SER A 135 -13.89 1.69 9.71
CA SER A 135 -15.02 0.95 9.15
C SER A 135 -15.01 0.96 7.62
N SER A 136 -14.73 2.10 7.00
CA SER A 136 -14.64 2.24 5.55
C SER A 136 -13.52 1.39 4.94
N PHE A 137 -12.35 1.34 5.57
CA PHE A 137 -11.23 0.50 5.11
C PHE A 137 -11.57 -0.99 5.22
N ILE A 138 -12.19 -1.42 6.33
CA ILE A 138 -12.63 -2.81 6.51
C ILE A 138 -13.61 -3.21 5.41
N GLU A 139 -14.65 -2.42 5.15
CA GLU A 139 -15.62 -2.70 4.09
C GLU A 139 -14.98 -2.75 2.70
N THR A 140 -14.04 -1.84 2.41
CA THR A 140 -13.30 -1.83 1.15
C THR A 140 -12.47 -3.10 0.96
N LEU A 141 -11.77 -3.55 2.01
CA LEU A 141 -10.94 -4.76 1.95
C LEU A 141 -11.80 -6.04 1.88
N LYS A 142 -12.97 -6.08 2.54
CA LYS A 142 -13.94 -7.18 2.39
C LYS A 142 -14.33 -7.37 0.93
N GLY A 143 -14.66 -6.26 0.24
CA GLY A 143 -14.97 -6.29 -1.19
C GLY A 143 -13.78 -6.72 -2.05
N ARG A 144 -12.57 -6.22 -1.75
CA ARG A 144 -11.34 -6.53 -2.51
C ARG A 144 -10.93 -8.00 -2.41
N PHE A 145 -11.01 -8.59 -1.22
CA PHE A 145 -10.55 -9.96 -0.97
C PHE A 145 -11.69 -10.99 -1.03
N HIS A 146 -12.91 -10.58 -1.39
CA HIS A 146 -14.09 -11.45 -1.50
C HIS A 146 -14.31 -12.30 -0.23
N VAL A 147 -14.03 -11.73 0.93
CA VAL A 147 -14.15 -12.43 2.20
C VAL A 147 -15.61 -12.73 2.49
N ARG A 148 -15.96 -14.00 2.48
CA ARG A 148 -17.31 -14.47 2.87
C ARG A 148 -17.46 -14.35 4.38
N VAL A 149 -18.53 -13.69 4.83
CA VAL A 149 -18.91 -13.68 6.23
C VAL A 149 -19.53 -15.06 6.55
N ARG A 150 -18.86 -15.84 7.39
CA ARG A 150 -19.41 -17.11 7.87
C ARG A 150 -20.53 -16.80 8.86
N TYR A 151 -21.77 -17.12 8.50
CA TYR A 151 -22.90 -17.07 9.42
C TYR A 151 -23.01 -18.40 10.15
N PRO A 152 -23.12 -18.43 11.50
CA PRO A 152 -23.38 -19.65 12.23
C PRO A 152 -24.70 -20.29 11.74
N GLY A 153 -24.65 -21.52 11.23
CA GLY A 153 -25.78 -22.26 10.69
C GLY A 153 -25.77 -22.56 9.19
N ASN A 154 -24.78 -22.07 8.42
CA ASN A 154 -24.72 -22.27 6.96
C ASN A 154 -23.71 -23.35 6.51
N GLU A 155 -23.22 -24.18 7.43
CA GLU A 155 -22.15 -25.17 7.14
C GLU A 155 -22.50 -26.17 6.04
N GLN A 156 -23.82 -26.43 5.82
CA GLN A 156 -24.27 -27.38 4.79
C GLN A 156 -24.35 -26.78 3.39
N ILE A 157 -24.63 -25.47 3.27
CA ILE A 157 -24.70 -24.77 1.97
C ILE A 157 -23.30 -24.44 1.43
N GLU A 158 -22.32 -24.26 2.32
CA GLU A 158 -20.94 -23.96 1.93
C GLU A 158 -20.22 -25.16 1.34
N ALA A 159 -20.49 -26.38 1.82
CA ALA A 159 -19.91 -27.61 1.28
C ALA A 159 -20.39 -27.91 -0.16
N GLU A 160 -21.59 -27.50 -0.53
CA GLU A 160 -22.11 -27.65 -1.89
C GLU A 160 -21.50 -26.62 -2.87
N ASN A 161 -21.25 -25.39 -2.39
CA ASN A 161 -20.67 -24.33 -3.22
C ASN A 161 -19.16 -24.52 -3.44
N ASP A 162 -18.42 -25.08 -2.48
CA ASP A 162 -16.97 -25.38 -2.62
C ASP A 162 -16.73 -26.50 -3.67
N VAL A 163 -17.73 -27.35 -3.91
CA VAL A 163 -17.67 -28.39 -4.96
C VAL A 163 -17.89 -27.78 -6.34
N GLU A 164 -18.72 -26.73 -6.46
CA GLU A 164 -19.01 -26.07 -7.74
C GLU A 164 -17.86 -25.16 -8.20
N GLU A 165 -17.08 -24.60 -7.28
CA GLU A 165 -15.88 -23.76 -7.59
C GLU A 165 -14.65 -24.61 -7.95
N ALA A 166 -14.67 -25.91 -7.71
CA ALA A 166 -13.63 -26.87 -8.10
C ALA A 166 -13.71 -27.33 -9.57
N LEU A 167 -14.65 -26.82 -10.36
CA LEU A 167 -14.70 -27.09 -11.81
C LEU A 167 -13.56 -26.34 -12.50
N PRO A 168 -12.82 -26.99 -13.42
CA PRO A 168 -11.68 -26.37 -14.09
C PRO A 168 -12.14 -25.13 -14.85
N GLN A 169 -11.57 -23.99 -14.52
CA GLN A 169 -11.78 -22.75 -15.26
C GLN A 169 -11.29 -22.93 -16.71
N PRO A 170 -11.99 -22.36 -17.72
CA PRO A 170 -11.51 -22.40 -19.09
C PRO A 170 -10.12 -21.76 -19.15
N ALA A 171 -9.20 -22.42 -19.87
CA ALA A 171 -7.82 -21.99 -20.00
C ALA A 171 -7.74 -20.50 -20.39
N ALA A 172 -6.93 -19.74 -19.68
CA ALA A 172 -6.65 -18.35 -20.03
C ALA A 172 -6.13 -18.31 -21.48
N PRO A 173 -6.49 -17.27 -22.27
CA PRO A 173 -5.95 -17.13 -23.62
C PRO A 173 -4.43 -17.06 -23.55
N GLU A 174 -3.77 -17.84 -24.40
CA GLU A 174 -2.31 -17.91 -24.50
C GLU A 174 -1.71 -16.50 -24.63
N ALA A 175 -0.68 -16.24 -23.83
CA ALA A 175 0.07 -14.99 -23.91
C ALA A 175 0.63 -14.83 -25.34
N ILE A 176 0.31 -13.71 -25.97
CA ILE A 176 0.82 -13.34 -27.30
C ILE A 176 2.35 -13.25 -27.19
N THR A 177 3.05 -14.14 -27.88
CA THR A 177 4.51 -14.16 -27.94
C THR A 177 5.06 -12.94 -28.69
N PRO A 178 6.29 -12.49 -28.43
CA PRO A 178 6.89 -11.27 -29.03
C PRO A 178 6.94 -11.25 -30.56
N ALA A 179 6.82 -12.39 -31.23
CA ALA A 179 6.81 -12.49 -32.71
C ALA A 179 5.57 -11.86 -33.35
N SER A 180 4.49 -11.61 -32.62
CA SER A 180 3.26 -11.01 -33.13
C SER A 180 3.27 -9.48 -33.15
N GLN A 181 4.28 -8.83 -32.58
CA GLN A 181 4.41 -7.38 -32.54
C GLN A 181 5.15 -6.79 -33.74
N GLU A 182 5.95 -7.59 -34.46
CA GLU A 182 6.67 -7.11 -35.65
C GLU A 182 5.76 -6.90 -36.86
N THR A 183 4.63 -7.60 -36.96
CA THR A 183 3.69 -7.48 -38.07
C THR A 183 2.72 -6.30 -37.94
N ALA A 184 2.51 -5.78 -36.76
CA ALA A 184 1.63 -4.62 -36.51
C ALA A 184 2.31 -3.27 -36.81
N ASN A 185 3.64 -3.22 -36.78
CA ASN A 185 4.42 -1.99 -37.02
C ASN A 185 4.72 -1.72 -38.49
N ALA A 186 4.38 -2.67 -39.39
CA ALA A 186 4.62 -2.55 -40.83
C ALA A 186 3.46 -1.89 -41.62
N LEU A 187 2.39 -1.45 -40.94
CA LEU A 187 1.17 -0.90 -41.58
C LEU A 187 0.88 0.57 -41.20
N LEU A 188 1.83 1.29 -40.68
CA LEU A 188 1.69 2.75 -40.54
C LEU A 188 2.29 3.45 -41.75
N PRO A 189 1.54 4.29 -42.48
CA PRO A 189 2.08 5.05 -43.61
C PRO A 189 3.09 6.10 -43.10
N GLN A 190 4.30 6.00 -43.58
CA GLN A 190 5.30 7.07 -43.52
C GLN A 190 4.89 8.07 -44.63
N ASP A 191 4.26 9.18 -44.23
CA ASP A 191 4.33 10.44 -44.97
C ASP A 191 3.55 11.52 -44.21
N LEU A 192 4.27 12.45 -43.66
CA LEU A 192 3.91 13.86 -43.52
C LEU A 192 5.15 14.64 -42.99
N SER A 193 6.13 14.76 -43.90
CA SER A 193 7.11 15.87 -43.85
C SER A 193 6.92 16.69 -45.11
N SER A 194 6.65 17.98 -44.93
CA SER A 194 6.72 19.12 -45.84
C SER A 194 5.44 19.95 -45.78
N ASP A 195 5.46 21.02 -45.07
CA ASP A 195 5.65 22.47 -45.40
C ASP A 195 5.50 23.29 -44.11
#